data_52b85cf2fdbcea8f2ffc7da8c9ee045e
#
_entry.id   52b85cf2fdbcea8f2ffc7da8c9ee045e
#
_cell.length_a   1.000
_cell.length_b   1.000
_cell.length_c   1.000
_cell.angle_alpha   90.00
_cell.angle_beta   90.00
_cell.angle_gamma   90.00
#
_symmetry.space_group_name_H-M   'P 1'
#
loop_
_entity.id
_entity.type
_entity.pdbx_description
1 polymer ?
#
loop_
_entity_poly.entity_id
_entity_poly.type
_entity_poly.pdbx_seq_one_letter_code
_entity_poly.pdbx_strand_id
1 'polypeptide(L)'
;PVPDSGWAGAIGYANASGLPLTEALVKNRYVGRTFIKPTQEERELGVKIKLNPLSRVLKGKSIILVDDSIVRGTTSKQLVKSLRDAGAKEIHLRITSPPVKYSCYYGIDTPNRSKLIAANKNVEEIREYIGCDTLKFLDIEGMMSAVGTGNEFKFCRACFDGNYPVKKIDKEESLGC
;
A
#
# COMPACT_ATOMS: atom_id res chain seq x y z
N PRO A 1 1.08 12.04 1.50
CA PRO A 1 0.80 10.78 2.23
C PRO A 1 -0.59 10.24 1.95
N VAL A 2 -0.74 8.91 1.95
CA VAL A 2 -2.05 8.26 2.11
C VAL A 2 -2.35 8.19 3.62
N PRO A 3 -3.39 8.87 4.10
CA PRO A 3 -3.67 8.88 5.53
C PRO A 3 -4.29 7.55 6.02
N ASP A 4 -3.95 7.07 7.22
CA ASP A 4 -3.02 7.64 8.18
C ASP A 4 -1.63 6.99 8.07
N SER A 5 -1.55 5.77 7.57
CA SER A 5 -0.37 4.89 7.58
C SER A 5 0.81 5.41 6.72
N GLY A 6 0.53 6.10 5.63
CA GLY A 6 1.55 6.66 4.74
C GLY A 6 2.31 7.88 5.30
N TRP A 7 1.89 8.47 6.43
CA TRP A 7 2.49 9.71 6.93
C TRP A 7 3.96 9.57 7.30
N ALA A 8 4.33 8.55 8.06
CA ALA A 8 5.72 8.37 8.49
C ALA A 8 6.67 8.23 7.28
N GLY A 9 6.28 7.41 6.31
CA GLY A 9 7.03 7.24 5.08
C GLY A 9 7.12 8.50 4.22
N ALA A 10 6.03 9.27 4.14
CA ALA A 10 6.01 10.52 3.37
C ALA A 10 6.90 11.60 4.00
N ILE A 11 6.95 11.70 5.33
CA ILE A 11 7.86 12.60 6.05
C ILE A 11 9.31 12.22 5.74
N GLY A 12 9.67 10.95 5.86
CA GLY A 12 11.01 10.45 5.56
C GLY A 12 11.39 10.69 4.10
N TYR A 13 10.47 10.43 3.17
CA TYR A 13 10.68 10.66 1.75
C TYR A 13 10.89 12.15 1.43
N ALA A 14 10.04 13.03 1.99
CA ALA A 14 10.15 14.48 1.79
C ALA A 14 11.50 15.01 2.31
N ASN A 15 11.91 14.60 3.52
CA ASN A 15 13.18 14.99 4.10
C ASN A 15 14.38 14.55 3.27
N ALA A 16 14.36 13.30 2.76
CA ALA A 16 15.45 12.77 1.96
C ALA A 16 15.52 13.35 0.54
N SER A 17 14.36 13.67 -0.05
CA SER A 17 14.28 14.18 -1.42
C SER A 17 14.35 15.70 -1.54
N GLY A 18 14.15 16.43 -0.45
CA GLY A 18 14.01 17.89 -0.46
C GLY A 18 12.68 18.38 -1.05
N LEU A 19 11.74 17.49 -1.37
CA LEU A 19 10.44 17.86 -1.94
C LEU A 19 9.48 18.29 -0.83
N PRO A 20 8.58 19.26 -1.11
CA PRO A 20 7.64 19.72 -0.11
C PRO A 20 6.62 18.64 0.24
N LEU A 21 6.39 18.43 1.53
CA LEU A 21 5.32 17.58 2.04
C LEU A 21 4.01 18.37 2.07
N THR A 22 2.97 17.81 1.47
CA THR A 22 1.66 18.47 1.39
C THR A 22 0.54 17.47 1.63
N GLU A 23 -0.42 17.84 2.46
CA GLU A 23 -1.64 17.05 2.63
C GLU A 23 -2.60 17.32 1.46
N ALA A 24 -2.79 16.32 0.62
CA ALA A 24 -3.68 16.39 -0.54
C ALA A 24 -4.84 15.37 -0.46
N LEU A 25 -4.86 14.56 0.59
CA LEU A 25 -5.88 13.56 0.90
C LEU A 25 -6.36 13.77 2.34
N VAL A 26 -7.65 14.00 2.52
CA VAL A 26 -8.27 14.10 3.84
C VAL A 26 -9.07 12.83 4.13
N LYS A 27 -8.78 12.20 5.27
CA LYS A 27 -9.49 11.01 5.72
C LYS A 27 -10.77 11.40 6.46
N ASN A 28 -11.89 10.87 5.98
CA ASN A 28 -13.15 10.96 6.73
C ASN A 28 -13.17 9.92 7.85
N ARG A 29 -13.02 10.37 9.08
CA ARG A 29 -12.98 9.52 10.28
C ARG A 29 -14.33 8.93 10.69
N TYR A 30 -15.43 9.49 10.19
CA TYR A 30 -16.79 8.99 10.47
C TYR A 30 -17.16 7.77 9.64
N VAL A 31 -16.40 7.46 8.59
CA VAL A 31 -16.59 6.28 7.75
C VAL A 31 -15.71 5.14 8.25
N GLY A 32 -16.33 4.10 8.79
CA GLY A 32 -15.66 2.90 9.30
C GLY A 32 -14.94 2.08 8.23
N ARG A 33 -14.49 0.86 8.59
CA ARG A 33 -13.80 -0.06 7.67
C ARG A 33 -14.72 -0.49 6.53
N THR A 34 -14.33 -0.19 5.28
CA THR A 34 -15.14 -0.40 4.08
C THR A 34 -15.12 -1.82 3.52
N PHE A 35 -14.23 -2.71 4.02
CA PHE A 35 -14.15 -4.09 3.50
C PHE A 35 -15.24 -5.03 4.05
N ILE A 36 -16.12 -4.54 4.92
CA ILE A 36 -17.26 -5.33 5.46
C ILE A 36 -18.51 -5.14 4.59
N LYS A 37 -18.45 -4.30 3.55
CA LYS A 37 -19.59 -4.06 2.66
C LYS A 37 -19.73 -5.17 1.63
N PRO A 38 -20.97 -5.71 1.43
CA PRO A 38 -21.20 -6.93 0.64
C PRO A 38 -20.98 -6.76 -0.86
N THR A 39 -21.23 -5.59 -1.45
CA THR A 39 -21.11 -5.38 -2.89
C THR A 39 -19.84 -4.64 -3.31
N GLN A 40 -19.40 -4.83 -4.56
CA GLN A 40 -18.25 -4.14 -5.12
C GLN A 40 -18.50 -2.62 -5.24
N GLU A 41 -19.69 -2.23 -5.66
CA GLU A 41 -20.10 -0.83 -5.80
C GLU A 41 -20.10 -0.09 -4.47
N GLU A 42 -20.60 -0.73 -3.41
CA GLU A 42 -20.56 -0.16 -2.05
C GLU A 42 -19.13 -0.02 -1.52
N ARG A 43 -18.23 -0.94 -1.86
CA ARG A 43 -16.80 -0.83 -1.51
C ARG A 43 -16.12 0.31 -2.23
N GLU A 44 -16.43 0.52 -3.52
CA GLU A 44 -15.90 1.63 -4.33
C GLU A 44 -16.40 2.98 -3.82
N LEU A 45 -17.69 3.08 -3.53
CA LEU A 45 -18.29 4.26 -2.89
C LEU A 45 -17.66 4.50 -1.51
N GLY A 46 -17.43 3.44 -0.74
CA GLY A 46 -16.79 3.51 0.57
C GLY A 46 -15.38 4.07 0.55
N VAL A 47 -14.56 3.76 -0.45
CA VAL A 47 -13.22 4.34 -0.60
C VAL A 47 -13.31 5.82 -0.97
N LYS A 48 -14.21 6.20 -1.90
CA LYS A 48 -14.45 7.60 -2.27
C LYS A 48 -14.88 8.48 -1.09
N ILE A 49 -15.72 7.93 -0.20
CA ILE A 49 -16.20 8.67 0.99
C ILE A 49 -15.13 8.73 2.08
N LYS A 50 -14.22 7.74 2.12
CA LYS A 50 -13.21 7.61 3.17
C LYS A 50 -12.00 8.52 2.97
N LEU A 51 -11.57 8.71 1.72
CA LEU A 51 -10.42 9.53 1.36
C LEU A 51 -10.85 10.59 0.34
N ASN A 52 -10.82 11.86 0.75
CA ASN A 52 -11.25 12.98 -0.07
C ASN A 52 -10.04 13.73 -0.65
N PRO A 53 -9.81 13.67 -1.97
CA PRO A 53 -8.76 14.43 -2.63
C PRO A 53 -9.07 15.94 -2.60
N LEU A 54 -8.05 16.74 -2.29
CA LEU A 54 -8.14 18.20 -2.30
C LEU A 54 -7.79 18.74 -3.68
N SER A 55 -8.79 18.92 -4.55
CA SER A 55 -8.59 19.36 -5.94
C SER A 55 -7.80 20.67 -6.07
N ARG A 56 -7.96 21.60 -5.11
CA ARG A 56 -7.19 22.87 -5.10
C ARG A 56 -5.69 22.66 -4.96
N VAL A 57 -5.28 21.57 -4.29
CA VAL A 57 -3.88 21.19 -4.09
C VAL A 57 -3.34 20.39 -5.26
N LEU A 58 -4.18 19.56 -5.89
CA LEU A 58 -3.80 18.55 -6.89
C LEU A 58 -3.79 19.05 -8.32
N LYS A 59 -4.67 20.00 -8.67
CA LYS A 59 -4.94 20.40 -10.04
C LYS A 59 -3.67 20.82 -10.80
N GLY A 60 -3.38 20.09 -11.88
CA GLY A 60 -2.26 20.32 -12.79
C GLY A 60 -0.89 19.92 -12.23
N LYS A 61 -0.82 19.30 -11.06
CA LYS A 61 0.45 18.93 -10.41
C LYS A 61 0.87 17.51 -10.71
N SER A 62 2.18 17.30 -10.84
CA SER A 62 2.83 15.99 -10.71
C SER A 62 3.06 15.75 -9.21
N ILE A 63 2.56 14.64 -8.72
CA ILE A 63 2.59 14.33 -7.29
C ILE A 63 3.31 13.02 -7.00
N ILE A 64 3.95 12.95 -5.85
CA ILE A 64 4.43 11.71 -5.26
C ILE A 64 3.43 11.30 -4.19
N LEU A 65 2.78 10.16 -4.40
CA LEU A 65 1.86 9.54 -3.46
C LEU A 65 2.61 8.48 -2.66
N VAL A 66 2.63 8.62 -1.34
CA VAL A 66 3.33 7.67 -0.45
C VAL A 66 2.33 6.89 0.36
N ASP A 67 2.42 5.55 0.28
CA ASP A 67 1.58 4.63 1.06
C ASP A 67 2.44 3.56 1.76
N ASP A 68 1.87 2.85 2.71
CA ASP A 68 2.58 1.83 3.50
C ASP A 68 2.79 0.52 2.71
N SER A 69 1.75 0.00 2.08
CA SER A 69 1.79 -1.31 1.42
C SER A 69 0.74 -1.46 0.32
N ILE A 70 0.99 -2.38 -0.63
CA ILE A 70 0.00 -2.83 -1.60
C ILE A 70 -0.22 -4.33 -1.41
N VAL A 71 -1.45 -4.70 -1.04
CA VAL A 71 -1.84 -6.11 -0.85
C VAL A 71 -2.60 -6.64 -2.07
N ARG A 72 -3.78 -6.10 -2.35
CA ARG A 72 -4.64 -6.49 -3.50
C ARG A 72 -4.58 -5.49 -4.66
N GLY A 73 -4.10 -4.28 -4.41
CA GLY A 73 -4.02 -3.20 -5.38
C GLY A 73 -5.35 -2.48 -5.69
N THR A 74 -6.49 -3.01 -5.26
CA THR A 74 -7.81 -2.42 -5.54
C THR A 74 -7.99 -1.04 -4.92
N THR A 75 -7.57 -0.87 -3.67
CA THR A 75 -7.61 0.43 -2.97
C THR A 75 -6.71 1.45 -3.65
N SER A 76 -5.47 1.07 -3.98
CA SER A 76 -4.51 1.95 -4.67
C SER A 76 -5.02 2.36 -6.06
N LYS A 77 -5.66 1.44 -6.80
CA LYS A 77 -6.28 1.74 -8.11
C LYS A 77 -7.40 2.78 -7.98
N GLN A 78 -8.29 2.59 -7.02
CA GLN A 78 -9.40 3.53 -6.80
C GLN A 78 -8.89 4.90 -6.32
N LEU A 79 -7.86 4.91 -5.48
CA LEU A 79 -7.23 6.12 -4.99
C LEU A 79 -6.56 6.91 -6.12
N VAL A 80 -5.77 6.25 -6.97
CA VAL A 80 -5.13 6.86 -8.14
C VAL A 80 -6.19 7.44 -9.08
N LYS A 81 -7.28 6.70 -9.35
CA LYS A 81 -8.40 7.22 -10.12
C LYS A 81 -9.01 8.49 -9.50
N SER A 82 -9.26 8.48 -8.20
CA SER A 82 -9.83 9.65 -7.51
C SER A 82 -8.90 10.87 -7.55
N LEU A 83 -7.59 10.67 -7.47
CA LEU A 83 -6.60 11.74 -7.59
C LEU A 83 -6.54 12.30 -9.03
N ARG A 84 -6.66 11.45 -10.05
CA ARG A 84 -6.79 11.88 -11.45
C ARG A 84 -8.06 12.71 -11.66
N ASP A 85 -9.19 12.22 -11.17
CA ASP A 85 -10.48 12.92 -11.24
C ASP A 85 -10.43 14.29 -10.54
N ALA A 86 -9.62 14.41 -9.48
CA ALA A 86 -9.36 15.66 -8.78
C ALA A 86 -8.37 16.61 -9.49
N GLY A 87 -7.79 16.18 -10.63
CA GLY A 87 -6.97 17.00 -11.51
C GLY A 87 -5.45 16.81 -11.37
N ALA A 88 -4.97 15.77 -10.70
CA ALA A 88 -3.54 15.44 -10.68
C ALA A 88 -3.06 15.10 -12.11
N LYS A 89 -1.95 15.73 -12.54
CA LYS A 89 -1.35 15.54 -13.87
C LYS A 89 -0.58 14.23 -13.94
N GLU A 90 0.29 13.99 -12.97
CA GLU A 90 1.10 12.78 -12.86
C GLU A 90 1.04 12.26 -11.42
N ILE A 91 1.07 10.93 -11.26
CA ILE A 91 1.00 10.28 -9.96
C ILE A 91 2.13 9.25 -9.87
N HIS A 92 3.12 9.53 -9.04
CA HIS A 92 4.27 8.69 -8.77
C HIS A 92 4.08 7.98 -7.43
N LEU A 93 3.69 6.70 -7.46
CA LEU A 93 3.39 5.94 -6.25
C LEU A 93 4.67 5.37 -5.63
N ARG A 94 4.84 5.60 -4.32
CA ARG A 94 5.98 5.12 -3.51
C ARG A 94 5.44 4.33 -2.33
N ILE A 95 5.87 3.09 -2.23
CA ILE A 95 5.43 2.15 -1.19
C ILE A 95 6.57 1.90 -0.23
N THR A 96 6.31 2.11 1.06
CA THR A 96 7.33 2.03 2.11
C THR A 96 7.55 0.62 2.68
N SER A 97 6.96 -0.39 2.02
CA SER A 97 7.27 -1.80 2.22
C SER A 97 7.76 -2.46 0.93
N PRO A 98 8.42 -3.62 1.01
CA PRO A 98 8.61 -4.49 -0.14
C PRO A 98 7.28 -5.05 -0.67
N PRO A 99 7.26 -5.61 -1.90
CA PRO A 99 6.08 -6.27 -2.44
C PRO A 99 5.63 -7.46 -1.57
N VAL A 100 4.37 -7.46 -1.15
CA VAL A 100 3.79 -8.56 -0.34
C VAL A 100 3.45 -9.72 -1.25
N LYS A 101 4.27 -10.79 -1.21
CA LYS A 101 4.17 -11.96 -2.10
C LYS A 101 3.63 -13.21 -1.42
N TYR A 102 3.63 -13.25 -0.08
CA TYR A 102 3.25 -14.42 0.71
C TYR A 102 2.29 -14.01 1.82
N SER A 103 1.40 -14.93 2.20
CA SER A 103 0.47 -14.71 3.31
C SER A 103 1.19 -14.73 4.65
N CYS A 104 0.71 -13.96 5.62
CA CYS A 104 1.20 -14.00 7.00
C CYS A 104 0.52 -15.14 7.75
N TYR A 105 1.29 -15.90 8.54
CA TYR A 105 0.76 -16.94 9.43
C TYR A 105 0.91 -16.58 10.92
N TYR A 106 1.37 -15.35 11.22
CA TYR A 106 1.75 -14.92 12.58
C TYR A 106 0.89 -13.75 13.11
N GLY A 107 -0.33 -13.64 12.65
CA GLY A 107 -1.30 -12.71 13.22
C GLY A 107 -1.65 -11.48 12.38
N ILE A 108 -1.03 -11.28 11.22
CA ILE A 108 -1.49 -10.25 10.28
C ILE A 108 -2.53 -10.88 9.34
N ASP A 109 -3.73 -10.31 9.32
CA ASP A 109 -4.79 -10.73 8.39
C ASP A 109 -4.39 -10.38 6.95
N THR A 110 -3.88 -11.37 6.24
CA THR A 110 -3.54 -11.28 4.83
C THR A 110 -4.40 -12.27 4.04
N PRO A 111 -4.85 -11.89 2.84
CA PRO A 111 -5.62 -12.80 2.01
C PRO A 111 -4.76 -13.98 1.53
N ASN A 112 -5.44 -15.03 1.02
CA ASN A 112 -4.76 -16.13 0.34
C ASN A 112 -3.82 -15.59 -0.74
N ARG A 113 -2.71 -16.29 -0.97
CA ARG A 113 -1.65 -15.88 -1.90
C ARG A 113 -2.16 -15.55 -3.30
N SER A 114 -3.18 -16.25 -3.79
CA SER A 114 -3.82 -15.97 -5.08
C SER A 114 -4.44 -14.57 -5.20
N LYS A 115 -4.77 -13.94 -4.07
CA LYS A 115 -5.33 -12.58 -4.01
C LYS A 115 -4.27 -11.49 -3.75
N LEU A 116 -3.01 -11.89 -3.51
CA LEU A 116 -1.89 -10.95 -3.37
C LEU A 116 -1.44 -10.52 -4.77
N ILE A 117 -1.51 -9.23 -5.05
CA ILE A 117 -1.20 -8.73 -6.41
C ILE A 117 0.26 -9.01 -6.79
N ALA A 118 1.19 -8.82 -5.84
CA ALA A 118 2.63 -9.02 -6.08
C ALA A 118 3.06 -10.51 -6.09
N ALA A 119 2.16 -11.45 -5.76
CA ALA A 119 2.38 -12.88 -5.96
C ALA A 119 2.11 -13.31 -7.41
N ASN A 120 1.32 -12.51 -8.16
CA ASN A 120 0.81 -12.86 -9.49
C ASN A 120 1.28 -11.89 -10.59
N LYS A 121 1.78 -10.73 -10.23
CA LYS A 121 2.17 -9.65 -11.15
C LYS A 121 3.53 -9.08 -10.78
N ASN A 122 4.32 -8.71 -11.80
CA ASN A 122 5.53 -7.93 -11.60
C ASN A 122 5.19 -6.44 -11.32
N VAL A 123 6.21 -5.65 -10.97
CA VAL A 123 6.01 -4.24 -10.57
C VAL A 123 5.39 -3.40 -11.69
N GLU A 124 5.77 -3.65 -12.94
CA GLU A 124 5.25 -2.90 -14.08
C GLU A 124 3.78 -3.26 -14.35
N GLU A 125 3.42 -4.52 -14.28
CA GLU A 125 2.01 -4.97 -14.40
C GLU A 125 1.15 -4.44 -13.24
N ILE A 126 1.72 -4.28 -12.04
CA ILE A 126 1.03 -3.64 -10.90
C ILE A 126 0.83 -2.15 -11.17
N ARG A 127 1.87 -1.46 -11.69
CA ARG A 127 1.80 -0.05 -12.09
C ARG A 127 0.65 0.19 -13.09
N GLU A 128 0.61 -0.63 -14.13
CA GLU A 128 -0.44 -0.56 -15.16
C GLU A 128 -1.84 -0.84 -14.59
N TYR A 129 -1.96 -1.87 -13.77
CA TYR A 129 -3.22 -2.22 -13.11
C TYR A 129 -3.75 -1.07 -12.23
N ILE A 130 -2.87 -0.40 -11.50
CA ILE A 130 -3.21 0.74 -10.63
C ILE A 130 -3.47 2.00 -11.45
N GLY A 131 -2.78 2.19 -12.58
CA GLY A 131 -2.91 3.34 -13.46
C GLY A 131 -2.08 4.56 -13.01
N CYS A 132 -1.01 4.34 -12.26
CA CYS A 132 -0.05 5.39 -11.89
C CYS A 132 1.08 5.51 -12.93
N ASP A 133 1.75 6.69 -12.97
CA ASP A 133 2.81 6.95 -13.94
C ASP A 133 4.10 6.20 -13.60
N THR A 134 4.45 6.13 -12.31
CA THR A 134 5.54 5.29 -11.83
C THR A 134 5.20 4.61 -10.51
N LEU A 135 5.73 3.42 -10.30
CA LEU A 135 5.60 2.67 -9.06
C LEU A 135 6.98 2.22 -8.58
N LYS A 136 7.27 2.45 -7.31
CA LYS A 136 8.46 1.92 -6.63
C LYS A 136 8.09 1.42 -5.25
N PHE A 137 8.65 0.28 -4.88
CA PHE A 137 8.61 -0.29 -3.54
C PHE A 137 9.95 -0.06 -2.85
N LEU A 138 9.93 0.01 -1.52
CA LEU A 138 11.16 -0.16 -0.74
C LEU A 138 11.67 -1.59 -0.94
N ASP A 139 12.96 -1.79 -1.07
CA ASP A 139 13.54 -3.13 -1.10
C ASP A 139 13.68 -3.72 0.31
N ILE A 140 13.97 -5.03 0.40
CA ILE A 140 14.07 -5.72 1.67
C ILE A 140 15.30 -5.23 2.46
N GLU A 141 16.40 -4.97 1.77
CA GLU A 141 17.64 -4.47 2.39
C GLU A 141 17.43 -3.09 2.99
N GLY A 142 16.81 -2.17 2.25
CA GLY A 142 16.47 -0.82 2.72
C GLY A 142 15.50 -0.85 3.92
N MET A 143 14.48 -1.73 3.87
CA MET A 143 13.57 -1.91 5.00
C MET A 143 14.31 -2.43 6.25
N MET A 144 15.16 -3.45 6.10
CA MET A 144 15.90 -4.03 7.21
C MET A 144 16.92 -3.03 7.78
N SER A 145 17.56 -2.24 6.92
CA SER A 145 18.46 -1.16 7.34
C SER A 145 17.75 -0.08 8.14
N ALA A 146 16.50 0.25 7.78
CA ALA A 146 15.74 1.28 8.46
C ALA A 146 15.25 0.87 9.86
N VAL A 147 14.97 -0.43 10.08
CA VAL A 147 14.40 -0.90 11.36
C VAL A 147 15.44 -1.32 12.39
N GLY A 148 16.70 -1.47 12.04
CA GLY A 148 17.68 -1.83 13.04
C GLY A 148 19.12 -1.92 12.58
N THR A 149 19.98 -1.30 13.33
CA THR A 149 21.44 -1.35 13.20
C THR A 149 22.10 -2.41 14.08
N GLY A 150 21.32 -3.12 14.91
CA GLY A 150 21.80 -4.17 15.80
C GLY A 150 21.60 -5.56 15.20
N ASN A 151 22.64 -6.37 15.20
CA ASN A 151 22.63 -7.77 14.74
C ASN A 151 21.68 -8.69 15.55
N GLU A 152 20.97 -8.17 16.54
CA GLU A 152 20.29 -8.97 17.55
C GLU A 152 18.80 -9.17 17.27
N PHE A 153 18.18 -8.32 16.45
CA PHE A 153 16.76 -8.44 16.16
C PHE A 153 16.52 -8.87 14.71
N LYS A 154 16.30 -10.16 14.54
CA LYS A 154 15.83 -10.71 13.26
C LYS A 154 14.33 -10.50 13.15
N PHE A 155 13.93 -9.43 12.49
CA PHE A 155 12.53 -9.19 12.20
C PHE A 155 11.99 -10.22 11.19
N CYS A 156 10.75 -10.67 11.39
CA CYS A 156 10.07 -11.53 10.44
C CYS A 156 9.77 -10.74 9.16
N ARG A 157 10.18 -11.28 8.01
CA ARG A 157 9.96 -10.74 6.67
C ARG A 157 9.33 -11.75 5.71
N ALA A 158 8.75 -12.82 6.26
CA ALA A 158 8.23 -13.94 5.51
C ALA A 158 7.16 -13.56 4.46
N CYS A 159 6.35 -12.51 4.72
CA CYS A 159 5.38 -12.02 3.75
C CYS A 159 6.02 -11.41 2.48
N PHE A 160 7.30 -11.06 2.52
CA PHE A 160 8.04 -10.51 1.39
C PHE A 160 8.91 -11.56 0.68
N ASP A 161 9.65 -12.39 1.43
CA ASP A 161 10.65 -13.33 0.89
C ASP A 161 10.26 -14.82 0.99
N GLY A 162 9.19 -15.15 1.72
CA GLY A 162 8.73 -16.54 1.91
C GLY A 162 9.51 -17.33 2.97
N ASN A 163 10.48 -16.71 3.66
CA ASN A 163 11.29 -17.36 4.67
C ASN A 163 10.61 -17.29 6.03
N TYR A 164 9.78 -18.29 6.33
CA TYR A 164 9.05 -18.36 7.58
C TYR A 164 9.95 -18.84 8.74
N PRO A 165 9.94 -18.14 9.90
CA PRO A 165 10.78 -18.52 11.08
C PRO A 165 10.47 -19.91 11.61
N VAL A 166 9.22 -20.35 11.49
CA VAL A 166 8.78 -21.69 11.87
C VAL A 166 8.43 -22.46 10.61
N LYS A 167 9.00 -23.66 10.44
CA LYS A 167 8.64 -24.56 9.33
C LYS A 167 7.12 -24.80 9.38
N LYS A 168 6.44 -24.65 8.24
CA LYS A 168 5.04 -25.00 8.11
C LYS A 168 4.84 -26.42 8.66
N ILE A 169 3.96 -26.55 9.65
CA ILE A 169 3.28 -27.81 9.87
C ILE A 169 2.26 -27.85 8.73
N ASP A 170 2.41 -28.82 7.82
CA ASP A 170 1.55 -28.99 6.65
C ASP A 170 0.08 -29.05 7.09
N LYS A 171 -0.56 -27.91 7.04
CA LYS A 171 -2.03 -27.77 7.06
C LYS A 171 -2.43 -26.84 5.95
N GLU A 172 -2.30 -27.33 4.73
CA GLU A 172 -2.96 -26.76 3.55
C GLU A 172 -4.44 -27.20 3.47
N GLU A 173 -5.08 -27.51 4.57
CA GLU A 173 -6.52 -27.77 4.57
C GLU A 173 -7.16 -27.12 5.80
N SER A 174 -8.22 -26.37 5.55
CA SER A 174 -9.12 -25.76 6.50
C SER A 174 -8.68 -24.44 7.15
N LEU A 175 -8.94 -23.36 6.46
CA LEU A 175 -9.64 -22.20 7.02
C LEU A 175 -10.32 -21.48 5.84
N GLY A 176 -11.37 -22.12 5.33
CA GLY A 176 -12.43 -21.44 4.63
C GLY A 176 -13.32 -20.76 5.69
N CYS A 177 -13.31 -19.45 5.73
CA CYS A 177 -14.39 -18.61 6.23
C CYS A 177 -14.54 -17.45 5.25
#